data_23cdb070bd22ab148f7ed5fe28616af4
#
_entry.id   23cdb070bd22ab148f7ed5fe28616af4
#
_cell.length_a   1.000
_cell.length_b   1.000
_cell.length_c   1.000
_cell.angle_alpha   90.00
_cell.angle_beta   90.00
_cell.angle_gamma   90.00
#
_symmetry.space_group_name_H-M   'P 1'
#
loop_
_entity.id
_entity.type
_entity.pdbx_description
1 polymer ?
#
loop_
_entity_poly.entity_id
_entity_poly.type
_entity_poly.pdbx_seq_one_letter_code
_entity_poly.pdbx_strand_id
1 'polypeptide(L)'
;MLFVILNLIWATAVSALDRTAVEQQFQAWLSTELWPLARAEGVSRRTFQNSLNGVRINWDLPDLVPPGTKPKTPKTQRQAEFGAPARYFNANTVQGTAAAGRRMAKRHAATLRQVEADTGVPGRIILAIWGRESGFGQVPIRHDAFRVLATKAFMSTRAAYFTDELIAALQIVEAGHTSGRAMKSSWAGALGQPQFMPSSFLTYATDGDGDGRADIWGSAEDTIASIATYLARHGWVPGRDWGFEVTVPASVSCALEGPDQGQPIRDWVAMGVTRVSGRPFPAHELRGEGYLMMPAGRHGPAFIVTPNFYVLKDYNTSDLYALFVGHVGDRIQYGVGDFKGRWGKVGGLYRSDIAAMQKALIAMGHDVGGADGLPGYKTRRSIGRWQEATGQRPTCFPDARMKARLRP
;
A
#
# COMPACT_ATOMS: atom_id res chain seq x y z
N MET A 1 -43.62 -57.06 13.50
CA MET A 1 -42.27 -56.68 13.93
C MET A 1 -41.84 -55.45 13.15
N LEU A 2 -42.02 -54.28 13.77
CA LEU A 2 -41.66 -52.97 13.14
C LEU A 2 -40.33 -52.54 13.68
N PHE A 3 -39.29 -52.49 12.80
CA PHE A 3 -37.99 -51.93 13.16
C PHE A 3 -38.01 -50.42 12.96
N VAL A 4 -37.95 -49.66 14.08
CA VAL A 4 -37.72 -48.24 14.05
C VAL A 4 -36.21 -47.97 14.03
N ILE A 5 -35.71 -47.47 12.89
CA ILE A 5 -34.31 -47.04 12.73
C ILE A 5 -34.22 -45.61 13.31
N LEU A 6 -33.55 -45.46 14.44
CA LEU A 6 -33.23 -44.17 15.08
C LEU A 6 -32.02 -43.59 14.39
N ASN A 7 -32.23 -42.61 13.50
CA ASN A 7 -31.12 -41.82 12.91
C ASN A 7 -30.65 -40.81 13.96
N LEU A 8 -29.52 -41.09 14.61
CA LEU A 8 -28.79 -40.10 15.41
C LEU A 8 -28.11 -39.08 14.46
N ILE A 9 -28.73 -37.93 14.33
CA ILE A 9 -28.11 -36.75 13.68
C ILE A 9 -27.09 -36.19 14.69
N TRP A 10 -25.82 -36.46 14.45
CA TRP A 10 -24.73 -35.74 15.12
C TRP A 10 -24.66 -34.33 14.57
N ALA A 11 -25.31 -33.41 15.23
CA ALA A 11 -25.10 -31.99 15.03
C ALA A 11 -23.70 -31.66 15.62
N THR A 12 -22.70 -31.49 14.74
CA THR A 12 -21.41 -30.91 15.15
C THR A 12 -21.70 -29.47 15.55
N ALA A 13 -21.84 -29.22 16.83
CA ALA A 13 -21.86 -27.89 17.39
C ALA A 13 -20.55 -27.20 16.97
N VAL A 14 -20.65 -26.16 16.14
CA VAL A 14 -19.55 -25.24 15.90
C VAL A 14 -19.28 -24.59 17.25
N SER A 15 -18.23 -25.07 17.93
CA SER A 15 -17.82 -24.51 19.22
C SER A 15 -17.59 -23.02 19.04
N ALA A 16 -18.30 -22.20 19.82
CA ALA A 16 -17.99 -20.78 19.90
C ALA A 16 -16.53 -20.61 20.33
N LEU A 17 -15.81 -19.71 19.66
CA LEU A 17 -14.40 -19.44 19.96
C LEU A 17 -14.25 -19.07 21.45
N ASP A 18 -13.55 -19.89 22.22
CA ASP A 18 -13.24 -19.61 23.62
C ASP A 18 -12.10 -18.58 23.68
N ARG A 19 -12.47 -17.31 23.82
CA ARG A 19 -11.53 -16.19 23.92
C ARG A 19 -10.61 -16.30 25.11
N THR A 20 -11.05 -16.93 26.21
CA THR A 20 -10.21 -17.12 27.40
C THR A 20 -9.09 -18.12 27.13
N ALA A 21 -9.40 -19.24 26.50
CA ALA A 21 -8.40 -20.22 26.10
C ALA A 21 -7.40 -19.64 25.10
N VAL A 22 -7.85 -18.83 24.12
CA VAL A 22 -6.97 -18.15 23.17
C VAL A 22 -6.09 -17.11 23.86
N GLU A 23 -6.59 -16.38 24.85
CA GLU A 23 -5.78 -15.44 25.65
C GLU A 23 -4.70 -16.17 26.45
N GLN A 24 -5.00 -17.33 27.02
CA GLN A 24 -4.00 -18.17 27.70
C GLN A 24 -2.91 -18.65 26.74
N GLN A 25 -3.29 -19.09 25.52
CA GLN A 25 -2.33 -19.46 24.48
C GLN A 25 -1.45 -18.28 24.08
N PHE A 26 -2.03 -17.09 23.95
CA PHE A 26 -1.30 -15.87 23.65
C PHE A 26 -0.26 -15.53 24.72
N GLN A 27 -0.63 -15.60 26.00
CA GLN A 27 0.32 -15.34 27.10
C GLN A 27 1.44 -16.39 27.15
N ALA A 28 1.13 -17.66 26.89
CA ALA A 28 2.13 -18.70 26.76
C ALA A 28 3.07 -18.43 25.59
N TRP A 29 2.53 -18.10 24.41
CA TRP A 29 3.29 -17.75 23.20
C TRP A 29 4.28 -16.60 23.44
N LEU A 30 3.86 -15.53 24.13
CA LEU A 30 4.75 -14.41 24.48
C LEU A 30 6.01 -14.90 25.24
N SER A 31 5.86 -15.86 26.14
CA SER A 31 6.96 -16.33 27.00
C SER A 31 7.77 -17.46 26.39
N THR A 32 7.14 -18.38 25.66
CA THR A 32 7.78 -19.61 25.18
C THR A 32 8.32 -19.49 23.74
N GLU A 33 7.72 -18.64 22.93
CA GLU A 33 8.11 -18.51 21.52
C GLU A 33 8.68 -17.11 21.21
N LEU A 34 7.96 -16.03 21.56
CA LEU A 34 8.42 -14.68 21.23
C LEU A 34 9.67 -14.26 22.03
N TRP A 35 9.73 -14.58 23.33
CA TRP A 35 10.88 -14.18 24.15
C TRP A 35 12.22 -14.73 23.65
N PRO A 36 12.37 -16.02 23.33
CA PRO A 36 13.62 -16.54 22.77
C PRO A 36 14.05 -15.82 21.50
N LEU A 37 13.11 -15.51 20.60
CA LEU A 37 13.38 -14.76 19.35
C LEU A 37 13.85 -13.34 19.66
N ALA A 38 13.11 -12.60 20.49
CA ALA A 38 13.48 -11.24 20.86
C ALA A 38 14.86 -11.16 21.56
N ARG A 39 15.15 -12.15 22.43
CA ARG A 39 16.46 -12.27 23.08
C ARG A 39 17.60 -12.50 22.08
N ALA A 40 17.37 -13.34 21.07
CA ALA A 40 18.36 -13.63 20.04
C ALA A 40 18.71 -12.37 19.23
N GLU A 41 17.74 -11.46 19.09
CA GLU A 41 17.86 -10.16 18.41
C GLU A 41 18.31 -9.02 19.35
N GLY A 42 18.87 -9.34 20.53
CA GLY A 42 19.52 -8.38 21.43
C GLY A 42 18.58 -7.65 22.40
N VAL A 43 17.30 -8.02 22.47
CA VAL A 43 16.35 -7.40 23.40
C VAL A 43 16.59 -7.89 24.83
N SER A 44 16.75 -6.95 25.78
CA SER A 44 16.89 -7.29 27.20
C SER A 44 15.57 -7.77 27.81
N ARG A 45 15.68 -8.60 28.86
CA ARG A 45 14.49 -9.06 29.62
C ARG A 45 13.69 -7.90 30.18
N ARG A 46 14.36 -6.85 30.61
CA ARG A 46 13.75 -5.62 31.15
C ARG A 46 12.88 -4.93 30.08
N THR A 47 13.43 -4.70 28.88
CA THR A 47 12.69 -4.07 27.77
C THR A 47 11.50 -4.91 27.37
N PHE A 48 11.68 -6.23 27.23
CA PHE A 48 10.60 -7.15 26.90
C PHE A 48 9.45 -7.09 27.92
N GLN A 49 9.78 -7.19 29.21
CA GLN A 49 8.77 -7.13 30.27
C GLN A 49 8.08 -5.76 30.34
N ASN A 50 8.84 -4.66 30.29
CA ASN A 50 8.27 -3.32 30.34
C ASN A 50 7.33 -3.00 29.18
N SER A 51 7.58 -3.57 28.01
CA SER A 51 6.79 -3.34 26.79
C SER A 51 5.58 -4.27 26.70
N LEU A 52 5.68 -5.51 27.17
CA LEU A 52 4.67 -6.55 26.94
C LEU A 52 3.93 -7.00 28.21
N ASN A 53 4.35 -6.56 29.41
CA ASN A 53 3.65 -6.93 30.62
C ASN A 53 2.21 -6.40 30.63
N GLY A 54 1.24 -7.32 30.79
CA GLY A 54 -0.19 -7.00 30.79
C GLY A 54 -0.80 -6.74 29.40
N VAL A 55 -0.04 -6.92 28.33
CA VAL A 55 -0.57 -6.85 26.96
C VAL A 55 -1.56 -7.99 26.74
N ARG A 56 -2.74 -7.65 26.24
CA ARG A 56 -3.83 -8.57 25.91
C ARG A 56 -4.20 -8.47 24.45
N ILE A 57 -4.81 -9.53 23.91
CA ILE A 57 -5.30 -9.57 22.54
C ILE A 57 -6.22 -8.37 22.25
N ASN A 58 -6.04 -7.74 21.12
CA ASN A 58 -6.96 -6.72 20.59
C ASN A 58 -7.92 -7.38 19.59
N TRP A 59 -9.07 -7.81 20.07
CA TRP A 59 -10.08 -8.51 19.28
C TRP A 59 -10.79 -7.63 18.24
N ASP A 60 -10.61 -6.30 18.32
CA ASP A 60 -11.25 -5.34 17.40
C ASP A 60 -10.42 -5.10 16.13
N LEU A 61 -9.23 -5.68 16.03
CA LEU A 61 -8.40 -5.56 14.83
C LEU A 61 -9.02 -6.33 13.66
N PRO A 62 -8.92 -5.80 12.45
CA PRO A 62 -9.35 -6.52 11.26
C PRO A 62 -8.40 -7.69 10.92
N ASP A 63 -8.91 -8.64 10.13
CA ASP A 63 -8.14 -9.74 9.51
C ASP A 63 -7.47 -10.69 10.52
N LEU A 64 -8.04 -10.83 11.71
CA LEU A 64 -7.59 -11.82 12.70
C LEU A 64 -8.01 -13.24 12.26
N VAL A 65 -7.09 -14.17 12.46
CA VAL A 65 -7.28 -15.62 12.25
C VAL A 65 -6.96 -16.34 13.56
N PRO A 66 -7.94 -16.46 14.47
CA PRO A 66 -7.72 -17.15 15.74
C PRO A 66 -7.23 -18.58 15.54
N PRO A 67 -6.43 -19.13 16.47
CA PRO A 67 -5.96 -20.51 16.43
C PRO A 67 -7.08 -21.50 16.15
N GLY A 68 -6.85 -22.47 15.28
CA GLY A 68 -7.84 -23.47 14.89
C GLY A 68 -8.91 -22.98 13.86
N THR A 69 -8.84 -21.73 13.41
CA THR A 69 -9.76 -21.19 12.40
C THR A 69 -9.08 -21.00 11.03
N LYS A 70 -9.89 -20.85 9.98
CA LYS A 70 -9.37 -20.56 8.63
C LYS A 70 -9.59 -19.08 8.28
N PRO A 71 -8.69 -18.48 7.49
CA PRO A 71 -8.88 -17.12 6.98
C PRO A 71 -10.18 -17.01 6.19
N LYS A 72 -10.92 -15.92 6.41
CA LYS A 72 -12.13 -15.62 5.64
C LYS A 72 -11.81 -14.67 4.50
N THR A 73 -12.04 -15.10 3.26
CA THR A 73 -11.94 -14.20 2.10
C THR A 73 -13.13 -13.24 2.10
N PRO A 74 -12.91 -11.91 2.06
CA PRO A 74 -14.02 -10.96 1.98
C PRO A 74 -14.85 -11.18 0.72
N LYS A 75 -16.19 -11.26 0.84
CA LYS A 75 -17.09 -11.41 -0.32
C LYS A 75 -17.12 -10.17 -1.19
N THR A 76 -17.03 -8.99 -0.58
CA THR A 76 -17.12 -7.70 -1.29
C THR A 76 -15.74 -7.08 -1.44
N GLN A 77 -15.51 -6.43 -2.60
CA GLN A 77 -14.31 -5.64 -2.81
C GLN A 77 -14.42 -4.33 -2.00
N ARG A 78 -13.63 -4.20 -0.94
CA ARG A 78 -13.60 -3.02 -0.07
C ARG A 78 -12.56 -1.98 -0.48
N GLN A 79 -11.54 -2.40 -1.24
CA GLN A 79 -10.49 -1.50 -1.69
C GLN A 79 -10.99 -0.67 -2.86
N ALA A 80 -10.99 0.67 -2.71
CA ALA A 80 -11.45 1.59 -3.75
C ALA A 80 -10.70 1.41 -5.07
N GLU A 81 -9.41 1.05 -4.98
CA GLU A 81 -8.54 0.78 -6.12
C GLU A 81 -9.15 -0.19 -7.14
N PHE A 82 -9.82 -1.22 -6.66
CA PHE A 82 -10.35 -2.28 -7.53
C PHE A 82 -11.85 -2.19 -7.78
N GLY A 83 -12.59 -1.43 -6.97
CA GLY A 83 -14.04 -1.33 -7.09
C GLY A 83 -14.54 0.04 -7.55
N ALA A 84 -13.85 1.10 -7.19
CA ALA A 84 -14.21 2.49 -7.50
C ALA A 84 -12.98 3.41 -7.45
N PRO A 85 -12.02 3.28 -8.39
CA PRO A 85 -10.74 4.02 -8.37
C PRO A 85 -10.91 5.54 -8.23
N ALA A 86 -11.95 6.10 -8.86
CA ALA A 86 -12.26 7.52 -8.76
C ALA A 86 -12.44 8.04 -7.32
N ARG A 87 -12.91 7.19 -6.40
CA ARG A 87 -13.10 7.58 -4.98
C ARG A 87 -11.79 7.90 -4.27
N TYR A 88 -10.69 7.37 -4.76
CA TYR A 88 -9.37 7.64 -4.20
C TYR A 88 -8.96 9.10 -4.40
N PHE A 89 -9.44 9.71 -5.48
CA PHE A 89 -9.19 11.11 -5.86
C PHE A 89 -10.38 12.01 -5.52
N ASN A 90 -10.98 11.81 -4.34
CA ASN A 90 -12.03 12.71 -3.86
C ASN A 90 -11.51 14.17 -3.83
N ALA A 91 -12.22 15.08 -4.48
CA ALA A 91 -11.79 16.46 -4.69
C ALA A 91 -11.46 17.17 -3.36
N ASN A 92 -12.29 16.98 -2.32
CA ASN A 92 -12.05 17.62 -1.02
C ASN A 92 -10.76 17.10 -0.37
N THR A 93 -10.51 15.79 -0.44
CA THR A 93 -9.29 15.18 0.11
C THR A 93 -8.06 15.67 -0.62
N VAL A 94 -8.06 15.60 -1.97
CA VAL A 94 -6.93 16.03 -2.81
C VAL A 94 -6.65 17.53 -2.61
N GLN A 95 -7.69 18.35 -2.68
CA GLN A 95 -7.55 19.81 -2.54
C GLN A 95 -7.13 20.21 -1.12
N GLY A 96 -7.74 19.59 -0.10
CA GLY A 96 -7.40 19.84 1.31
C GLY A 96 -5.96 19.48 1.63
N THR A 97 -5.49 18.28 1.18
CA THR A 97 -4.10 17.85 1.38
C THR A 97 -3.13 18.78 0.64
N ALA A 98 -3.42 19.15 -0.61
CA ALA A 98 -2.56 20.06 -1.36
C ALA A 98 -2.50 21.47 -0.74
N ALA A 99 -3.62 22.00 -0.24
CA ALA A 99 -3.65 23.30 0.44
C ALA A 99 -2.85 23.28 1.74
N ALA A 100 -2.99 22.23 2.54
CA ALA A 100 -2.18 22.04 3.75
C ALA A 100 -0.69 21.87 3.39
N GLY A 101 -0.38 21.07 2.37
CA GLY A 101 0.99 20.88 1.88
C GLY A 101 1.68 22.18 1.46
N ARG A 102 0.96 23.10 0.80
CA ARG A 102 1.51 24.43 0.46
C ARG A 102 1.85 25.26 1.71
N ARG A 103 1.07 25.12 2.80
CA ARG A 103 1.42 25.78 4.07
C ARG A 103 2.66 25.17 4.70
N MET A 104 2.77 23.84 4.69
CA MET A 104 3.95 23.13 5.19
C MET A 104 5.19 23.42 4.35
N ALA A 105 5.06 23.52 3.01
CA ALA A 105 6.15 23.92 2.13
C ALA A 105 6.78 25.27 2.51
N LYS A 106 5.94 26.24 2.91
CA LYS A 106 6.42 27.54 3.39
C LYS A 106 7.05 27.45 4.79
N ARG A 107 6.42 26.69 5.70
CA ARG A 107 6.88 26.56 7.09
C ARG A 107 8.23 25.86 7.19
N HIS A 108 8.43 24.78 6.44
CA HIS A 108 9.63 23.93 6.50
C HIS A 108 10.53 24.10 5.26
N ALA A 109 10.53 25.31 4.66
CA ALA A 109 11.23 25.55 3.39
C ALA A 109 12.74 25.32 3.47
N ALA A 110 13.37 25.59 4.60
CA ALA A 110 14.81 25.36 4.81
C ALA A 110 15.12 23.85 4.84
N THR A 111 14.41 23.11 5.68
CA THR A 111 14.55 21.66 5.82
C THR A 111 14.29 20.94 4.51
N LEU A 112 13.20 21.30 3.79
CA LEU A 112 12.88 20.69 2.50
C LEU A 112 13.96 20.93 1.45
N ARG A 113 14.56 22.14 1.38
CA ARG A 113 15.67 22.42 0.45
C ARG A 113 16.91 21.61 0.80
N GLN A 114 17.26 21.53 2.09
CA GLN A 114 18.41 20.77 2.54
C GLN A 114 18.23 19.29 2.20
N VAL A 115 17.11 18.71 2.59
CA VAL A 115 16.79 17.29 2.35
C VAL A 115 16.72 16.96 0.85
N GLU A 116 16.18 17.87 0.02
CA GLU A 116 16.18 17.69 -1.43
C GLU A 116 17.60 17.75 -2.01
N ALA A 117 18.47 18.63 -1.50
CA ALA A 117 19.86 18.69 -1.90
C ALA A 117 20.63 17.41 -1.53
N ASP A 118 20.36 16.83 -0.37
CA ASP A 118 21.05 15.65 0.15
C ASP A 118 20.57 14.34 -0.50
N THR A 119 19.29 14.25 -0.82
CA THR A 119 18.65 13.01 -1.24
C THR A 119 18.18 13.01 -2.70
N GLY A 120 18.05 14.18 -3.31
CA GLY A 120 17.43 14.36 -4.62
C GLY A 120 15.91 14.14 -4.65
N VAL A 121 15.28 13.92 -3.50
CA VAL A 121 13.82 13.72 -3.40
C VAL A 121 13.13 15.09 -3.30
N PRO A 122 12.24 15.45 -4.26
CA PRO A 122 11.59 16.76 -4.24
C PRO A 122 10.68 16.94 -3.03
N GLY A 123 10.77 18.10 -2.36
CA GLY A 123 9.96 18.42 -1.20
C GLY A 123 8.47 18.27 -1.39
N ARG A 124 7.95 18.46 -2.63
CA ARG A 124 6.54 18.23 -2.99
C ARG A 124 6.09 16.78 -2.78
N ILE A 125 6.96 15.82 -3.05
CA ILE A 125 6.68 14.38 -2.88
C ILE A 125 6.67 14.00 -1.39
N ILE A 126 7.66 14.48 -0.65
CA ILE A 126 7.76 14.28 0.81
C ILE A 126 6.49 14.81 1.50
N LEU A 127 6.07 16.03 1.15
CA LEU A 127 4.86 16.65 1.69
C LEU A 127 3.58 15.89 1.30
N ALA A 128 3.51 15.34 0.10
CA ALA A 128 2.35 14.57 -0.33
C ALA A 128 2.23 13.26 0.47
N ILE A 129 3.33 12.58 0.74
CA ILE A 129 3.38 11.39 1.60
C ILE A 129 2.98 11.77 3.03
N TRP A 130 3.64 12.75 3.64
CA TRP A 130 3.35 13.19 5.01
C TRP A 130 1.88 13.59 5.19
N GLY A 131 1.34 14.33 4.20
CA GLY A 131 -0.08 14.69 4.18
C GLY A 131 -1.02 13.49 4.06
N ARG A 132 -0.64 12.49 3.27
CA ARG A 132 -1.45 11.27 3.06
C ARG A 132 -1.43 10.37 4.28
N GLU A 133 -0.29 10.20 4.94
CA GLU A 133 -0.11 9.26 6.04
C GLU A 133 -0.72 9.75 7.35
N SER A 134 -0.50 11.01 7.69
CA SER A 134 -0.91 11.52 9.02
C SER A 134 -1.57 12.89 8.99
N GLY A 135 -1.93 13.41 7.79
CA GLY A 135 -2.45 14.78 7.69
C GLY A 135 -1.45 15.80 8.26
N PHE A 136 -0.16 15.61 8.02
CA PHE A 136 0.91 16.44 8.59
C PHE A 136 0.96 16.35 10.12
N GLY A 137 0.80 15.16 10.67
CA GLY A 137 0.79 14.91 12.11
C GLY A 137 -0.50 15.30 12.83
N GLN A 138 -1.54 15.76 12.11
CA GLN A 138 -2.82 16.17 12.71
C GLN A 138 -3.75 15.01 13.02
N VAL A 139 -3.57 13.87 12.38
CA VAL A 139 -4.40 12.67 12.62
C VAL A 139 -3.87 11.94 13.85
N PRO A 140 -4.67 11.78 14.93
CA PRO A 140 -4.19 11.13 16.14
C PRO A 140 -3.90 9.64 15.91
N ILE A 141 -2.72 9.19 16.32
CA ILE A 141 -2.32 7.80 16.35
C ILE A 141 -2.64 7.26 17.75
N ARG A 142 -3.58 6.30 17.88
CA ARG A 142 -4.21 6.00 19.17
C ARG A 142 -3.96 4.59 19.70
N HIS A 143 -3.62 3.65 18.84
CA HIS A 143 -3.45 2.26 19.25
C HIS A 143 -2.12 2.08 20.01
N ASP A 144 -2.13 1.21 20.99
CA ASP A 144 -0.91 0.72 21.61
C ASP A 144 -0.18 -0.18 20.61
N ALA A 145 1.06 0.18 20.25
CA ALA A 145 1.82 -0.50 19.22
C ALA A 145 2.09 -1.96 19.57
N PHE A 146 2.47 -2.22 20.81
CA PHE A 146 2.78 -3.58 21.27
C PHE A 146 1.54 -4.47 21.29
N ARG A 147 0.40 -3.91 21.70
CA ARG A 147 -0.86 -4.65 21.67
C ARG A 147 -1.28 -5.00 20.24
N VAL A 148 -1.13 -4.06 19.30
CA VAL A 148 -1.45 -4.30 17.87
C VAL A 148 -0.52 -5.34 17.28
N LEU A 149 0.80 -5.12 17.39
CA LEU A 149 1.80 -5.97 16.76
C LEU A 149 1.77 -7.39 17.36
N ALA A 150 1.70 -7.54 18.69
CA ALA A 150 1.63 -8.85 19.34
C ALA A 150 0.36 -9.61 18.95
N THR A 151 -0.81 -8.93 18.88
CA THR A 151 -2.05 -9.59 18.41
C THR A 151 -1.91 -10.10 16.99
N LYS A 152 -1.35 -9.28 16.08
CA LYS A 152 -1.17 -9.66 14.67
C LYS A 152 -0.07 -10.71 14.48
N ALA A 153 1.00 -10.67 15.25
CA ALA A 153 2.04 -11.69 15.27
C ALA A 153 1.48 -13.05 15.71
N PHE A 154 0.57 -13.06 16.68
CA PHE A 154 -0.01 -14.29 17.19
C PHE A 154 -1.10 -14.87 16.27
N MET A 155 -1.97 -14.06 15.69
CA MET A 155 -3.14 -14.56 14.97
C MET A 155 -3.54 -13.75 13.72
N SER A 156 -2.61 -13.56 12.81
CA SER A 156 -2.91 -13.04 11.47
C SER A 156 -2.40 -13.97 10.36
N THR A 157 -2.85 -13.75 9.13
CA THR A 157 -2.32 -14.47 7.95
C THR A 157 -0.85 -14.14 7.66
N ARG A 158 -0.31 -13.10 8.30
CA ARG A 158 1.06 -12.61 8.16
C ARG A 158 1.81 -12.66 9.51
N ALA A 159 1.56 -13.71 10.30
CA ALA A 159 2.10 -13.84 11.65
C ALA A 159 3.63 -13.66 11.71
N ALA A 160 4.39 -14.32 10.83
CA ALA A 160 5.85 -14.18 10.77
C ALA A 160 6.29 -12.72 10.56
N TYR A 161 5.73 -12.04 9.56
CA TYR A 161 6.00 -10.62 9.31
C TYR A 161 5.74 -9.75 10.55
N PHE A 162 4.61 -9.94 11.22
CA PHE A 162 4.29 -9.15 12.42
C PHE A 162 5.14 -9.54 13.64
N THR A 163 5.69 -10.75 13.67
CA THR A 163 6.68 -11.15 14.69
C THR A 163 7.98 -10.35 14.51
N ASP A 164 8.47 -10.24 13.28
CA ASP A 164 9.66 -9.46 12.97
C ASP A 164 9.43 -7.97 13.32
N GLU A 165 8.27 -7.41 12.96
CA GLU A 165 7.93 -6.03 13.29
C GLU A 165 7.77 -5.79 14.81
N LEU A 166 7.26 -6.78 15.54
CA LEU A 166 7.18 -6.71 17.01
C LEU A 166 8.58 -6.72 17.65
N ILE A 167 9.48 -7.54 17.15
CA ILE A 167 10.87 -7.58 17.61
C ILE A 167 11.57 -6.24 17.29
N ALA A 168 11.38 -5.70 16.08
CA ALA A 168 11.89 -4.38 15.72
C ALA A 168 11.35 -3.27 16.63
N ALA A 169 10.06 -3.33 17.02
CA ALA A 169 9.49 -2.39 17.99
C ALA A 169 10.17 -2.51 19.39
N LEU A 170 10.50 -3.72 19.82
CA LEU A 170 11.26 -3.93 21.06
C LEU A 170 12.69 -3.38 20.95
N GLN A 171 13.36 -3.53 19.80
CA GLN A 171 14.68 -2.96 19.54
C GLN A 171 14.68 -1.43 19.55
N ILE A 172 13.63 -0.78 19.05
CA ILE A 172 13.44 0.68 19.15
C ILE A 172 13.41 1.13 20.60
N VAL A 173 12.72 0.38 21.47
CA VAL A 173 12.68 0.67 22.91
C VAL A 173 14.03 0.37 23.59
N GLU A 174 14.68 -0.73 23.22
CA GLU A 174 16.01 -1.12 23.74
C GLU A 174 17.05 -0.05 23.44
N ALA A 175 17.04 0.51 22.22
CA ALA A 175 17.91 1.61 21.79
C ALA A 175 17.55 2.97 22.42
N GLY A 176 16.45 3.06 23.17
CA GLY A 176 16.06 4.28 23.88
C GLY A 176 15.38 5.37 23.03
N HIS A 177 14.99 5.05 21.80
CA HIS A 177 14.29 6.03 20.94
C HIS A 177 12.93 6.46 21.51
N THR A 178 12.22 5.55 22.18
CA THR A 178 10.96 5.83 22.89
C THR A 178 10.71 4.80 23.97
N SER A 179 9.72 5.02 24.84
CA SER A 179 9.29 4.00 25.81
C SER A 179 8.19 3.11 25.23
N GLY A 180 8.14 1.86 25.67
CA GLY A 180 7.10 0.92 25.22
C GLY A 180 5.68 1.44 25.46
N ARG A 181 5.42 2.13 26.55
CA ARG A 181 4.10 2.72 26.87
C ARG A 181 3.75 3.93 26.01
N ALA A 182 4.74 4.68 25.52
CA ALA A 182 4.54 5.85 24.67
C ALA A 182 4.37 5.46 23.20
N MET A 183 4.82 4.26 22.79
CA MET A 183 4.79 3.86 21.40
C MET A 183 3.35 3.62 20.93
N LYS A 184 2.86 4.55 20.10
CA LYS A 184 1.54 4.47 19.46
C LYS A 184 1.68 4.10 17.99
N SER A 185 0.70 3.37 17.48
CA SER A 185 0.65 2.93 16.10
C SER A 185 -0.73 3.10 15.46
N SER A 186 -0.80 2.89 14.16
CA SER A 186 -2.06 2.60 13.48
C SER A 186 -2.59 1.21 13.87
N TRP A 187 -3.80 0.89 13.45
CA TRP A 187 -4.37 -0.47 13.59
C TRP A 187 -3.54 -1.56 12.88
N ALA A 188 -2.66 -1.16 11.98
CA ALA A 188 -1.75 -2.05 11.24
C ALA A 188 -0.34 -2.11 11.84
N GLY A 189 -0.04 -1.35 12.90
CA GLY A 189 1.26 -1.34 13.56
C GLY A 189 2.23 -0.27 13.06
N ALA A 190 1.82 0.61 12.13
CA ALA A 190 2.67 1.67 11.60
C ALA A 190 2.83 2.83 12.60
N LEU A 191 4.05 3.37 12.69
CA LEU A 191 4.52 4.29 13.71
C LEU A 191 4.67 5.73 13.20
N GLY A 192 4.42 6.68 14.07
CA GLY A 192 4.75 8.10 13.87
C GLY A 192 4.05 8.76 12.69
N GLN A 193 4.48 9.98 12.36
CA GLN A 193 3.87 10.77 11.30
C GLN A 193 4.09 10.19 9.89
N PRO A 194 5.24 9.54 9.56
CA PRO A 194 5.46 8.90 8.27
C PRO A 194 4.78 7.54 8.16
N GLN A 195 4.15 7.01 9.22
CA GLN A 195 3.53 5.69 9.26
C GLN A 195 4.50 4.55 8.90
N PHE A 196 5.71 4.62 9.41
CA PHE A 196 6.72 3.57 9.23
C PHE A 196 6.37 2.30 10.02
N MET A 197 6.59 1.15 9.42
CA MET A 197 6.68 -0.07 10.20
C MET A 197 7.93 -0.01 11.11
N PRO A 198 7.95 -0.72 12.26
CA PRO A 198 9.11 -0.68 13.16
C PRO A 198 10.45 -1.00 12.49
N SER A 199 10.51 -1.97 11.60
CA SER A 199 11.71 -2.28 10.82
C SER A 199 12.14 -1.12 9.90
N SER A 200 11.16 -0.42 9.32
CA SER A 200 11.42 0.78 8.52
C SER A 200 11.95 1.93 9.37
N PHE A 201 11.47 2.07 10.61
CA PHE A 201 12.03 3.05 11.55
C PHE A 201 13.52 2.78 11.80
N LEU A 202 13.88 1.55 12.17
CA LEU A 202 15.28 1.17 12.43
C LEU A 202 16.19 1.42 11.23
N THR A 203 15.67 1.34 10.02
CA THR A 203 16.45 1.45 8.79
C THR A 203 16.53 2.88 8.25
N TYR A 204 15.45 3.66 8.36
CA TYR A 204 15.29 4.91 7.61
C TYR A 204 15.03 6.14 8.47
N ALA A 205 14.70 5.99 9.78
CA ALA A 205 14.50 7.16 10.64
C ALA A 205 15.79 7.99 10.69
N THR A 206 15.64 9.29 10.49
CA THR A 206 16.72 10.23 10.29
C THR A 206 16.51 11.44 11.17
N ASP A 207 17.54 11.86 11.89
CA ASP A 207 17.59 13.12 12.62
C ASP A 207 17.68 14.27 11.59
N GLY A 208 16.62 15.01 11.45
CA GLY A 208 16.49 16.09 10.46
C GLY A 208 16.67 17.48 11.05
N ASP A 209 16.60 17.63 12.38
CA ASP A 209 16.81 18.90 13.07
C ASP A 209 18.18 18.97 13.79
N GLY A 210 18.92 17.85 13.84
CA GLY A 210 20.28 17.79 14.37
C GLY A 210 20.36 17.73 15.89
N ASP A 211 19.27 17.32 16.57
CA ASP A 211 19.23 17.19 18.03
C ASP A 211 19.86 15.90 18.57
N GLY A 212 20.28 15.00 17.67
CA GLY A 212 20.89 13.70 17.97
C GLY A 212 19.87 12.57 18.09
N ARG A 213 18.61 12.78 17.72
CA ARG A 213 17.53 11.80 17.82
C ARG A 213 16.69 11.80 16.53
N ALA A 214 16.12 10.67 16.19
CA ALA A 214 15.16 10.58 15.09
C ALA A 214 13.74 10.46 15.68
N ASP A 215 13.09 11.60 15.95
CA ASP A 215 11.73 11.66 16.52
C ASP A 215 10.66 11.79 15.42
N ILE A 216 10.27 10.70 14.81
CA ILE A 216 9.20 10.68 13.79
C ILE A 216 7.79 10.94 14.40
N TRP A 217 7.64 11.04 15.71
CA TRP A 217 6.36 11.29 16.36
C TRP A 217 6.14 12.79 16.62
N GLY A 218 7.15 13.50 17.09
CA GLY A 218 7.09 14.90 17.52
C GLY A 218 7.74 15.89 16.56
N SER A 219 8.84 15.51 15.87
CA SER A 219 9.58 16.37 14.96
C SER A 219 9.06 16.30 13.53
N ALA A 220 8.73 17.46 12.95
CA ALA A 220 8.39 17.58 11.54
C ALA A 220 9.63 17.42 10.65
N GLU A 221 10.76 17.96 11.11
CA GLU A 221 12.05 17.90 10.41
C GLU A 221 12.54 16.47 10.26
N ASP A 222 12.45 15.67 11.32
CA ASP A 222 12.81 14.24 11.29
C ASP A 222 11.86 13.43 10.41
N THR A 223 10.57 13.77 10.45
CA THR A 223 9.56 13.15 9.57
C THR A 223 9.91 13.42 8.10
N ILE A 224 10.24 14.66 7.75
CA ILE A 224 10.63 15.07 6.40
C ILE A 224 11.91 14.34 5.97
N ALA A 225 12.94 14.34 6.80
CA ALA A 225 14.21 13.68 6.53
C ALA A 225 14.05 12.15 6.41
N SER A 226 13.26 11.53 7.29
CA SER A 226 13.00 10.09 7.26
C SER A 226 12.26 9.65 6.00
N ILE A 227 11.22 10.37 5.56
CA ILE A 227 10.51 10.08 4.31
C ILE A 227 11.46 10.17 3.12
N ALA A 228 12.30 11.20 3.07
CA ALA A 228 13.26 11.37 1.98
C ALA A 228 14.32 10.28 1.97
N THR A 229 14.87 9.93 3.14
CA THR A 229 15.85 8.84 3.30
C THR A 229 15.25 7.52 2.83
N TYR A 230 13.99 7.23 3.18
CA TYR A 230 13.28 6.05 2.70
C TYR A 230 13.26 6.01 1.16
N LEU A 231 12.78 7.06 0.51
CA LEU A 231 12.67 7.11 -0.95
C LEU A 231 14.04 7.04 -1.64
N ALA A 232 15.03 7.76 -1.13
CA ALA A 232 16.38 7.74 -1.68
C ALA A 232 17.00 6.34 -1.61
N ARG A 233 16.85 5.63 -0.48
CA ARG A 233 17.37 4.28 -0.32
C ARG A 233 16.59 3.21 -1.11
N HIS A 234 15.35 3.51 -1.52
CA HIS A 234 14.59 2.69 -2.46
C HIS A 234 14.84 3.04 -3.93
N GLY A 235 15.86 3.86 -4.21
CA GLY A 235 16.31 4.12 -5.57
C GLY A 235 15.62 5.30 -6.26
N TRP A 236 15.17 6.30 -5.50
CA TRP A 236 14.70 7.55 -6.11
C TRP A 236 15.76 8.11 -7.06
N VAL A 237 15.36 8.37 -8.29
CA VAL A 237 16.23 8.93 -9.33
C VAL A 237 16.09 10.45 -9.34
N PRO A 238 17.12 11.21 -8.88
CA PRO A 238 17.08 12.67 -8.87
C PRO A 238 16.85 13.25 -10.28
N GLY A 239 16.09 14.33 -10.34
CA GLY A 239 15.81 15.04 -11.59
C GLY A 239 14.78 14.38 -12.50
N ARG A 240 14.32 13.17 -12.20
CA ARG A 240 13.20 12.55 -12.92
C ARG A 240 11.87 12.80 -12.23
N ASP A 241 10.81 12.96 -13.03
CA ASP A 241 9.45 13.08 -12.51
C ASP A 241 8.93 11.70 -12.03
N TRP A 242 7.78 11.67 -11.37
CA TRP A 242 7.10 10.41 -11.03
C TRP A 242 6.30 9.85 -12.22
N GLY A 243 5.83 10.72 -13.12
CA GLY A 243 5.04 10.32 -14.28
C GLY A 243 4.26 11.48 -14.92
N PHE A 244 3.56 11.16 -15.99
CA PHE A 244 2.81 12.11 -16.82
C PHE A 244 1.47 11.51 -17.19
N GLU A 245 0.39 12.27 -17.01
CA GLU A 245 -0.91 11.89 -17.56
C GLU A 245 -0.90 12.01 -19.07
N VAL A 246 -1.38 10.98 -19.77
CA VAL A 246 -1.27 10.84 -21.22
C VAL A 246 -2.57 10.46 -21.91
N THR A 247 -2.67 10.80 -23.18
CA THR A 247 -3.62 10.23 -24.13
C THR A 247 -2.94 9.06 -24.84
N VAL A 248 -3.56 7.89 -24.77
CA VAL A 248 -3.06 6.66 -25.41
C VAL A 248 -3.95 6.33 -26.60
N PRO A 249 -3.42 6.35 -27.84
CA PRO A 249 -4.19 5.99 -29.03
C PRO A 249 -4.80 4.60 -28.96
N ALA A 250 -5.87 4.37 -29.70
CA ALA A 250 -6.50 3.04 -29.77
C ALA A 250 -5.57 1.97 -30.37
N SER A 251 -4.64 2.38 -31.24
CA SER A 251 -3.61 1.52 -31.87
C SER A 251 -2.56 1.03 -30.89
N VAL A 252 -2.35 1.70 -29.75
CA VAL A 252 -1.43 1.27 -28.71
C VAL A 252 -2.18 0.31 -27.78
N SER A 253 -1.74 -0.93 -27.70
CA SER A 253 -2.38 -1.93 -26.84
C SER A 253 -2.27 -1.54 -25.37
N CYS A 254 -3.39 -1.59 -24.64
CA CYS A 254 -3.36 -1.45 -23.18
C CYS A 254 -2.71 -2.67 -22.48
N ALA A 255 -2.46 -3.76 -23.22
CA ALA A 255 -1.72 -4.90 -22.72
C ALA A 255 -0.18 -4.67 -22.65
N LEU A 256 0.28 -3.48 -23.03
CA LEU A 256 1.65 -3.01 -22.78
C LEU A 256 1.83 -2.41 -21.37
N GLU A 257 0.79 -2.44 -20.53
CA GLU A 257 0.87 -1.98 -19.15
C GLU A 257 1.78 -2.88 -18.29
N GLY A 258 2.55 -2.27 -17.41
CA GLY A 258 3.25 -2.96 -16.33
C GLY A 258 4.73 -2.59 -16.17
N PRO A 259 5.31 -2.87 -14.99
CA PRO A 259 6.70 -2.54 -14.67
C PRO A 259 7.74 -3.31 -15.50
N ASP A 260 7.33 -4.41 -16.10
CA ASP A 260 8.15 -5.30 -16.93
C ASP A 260 8.00 -5.00 -18.44
N GLN A 261 7.31 -3.90 -18.81
CA GLN A 261 7.06 -3.45 -20.19
C GLN A 261 7.60 -2.03 -20.43
N GLY A 262 8.67 -1.66 -19.70
CA GLY A 262 9.29 -0.34 -19.82
C GLY A 262 9.99 -0.17 -21.17
N GLN A 263 9.94 1.06 -21.68
CA GLN A 263 10.70 1.49 -22.86
C GLN A 263 11.00 2.98 -22.76
N PRO A 264 12.00 3.49 -23.53
CA PRO A 264 12.28 4.92 -23.57
C PRO A 264 11.02 5.74 -23.87
N ILE A 265 10.81 6.87 -23.16
CA ILE A 265 9.61 7.70 -23.35
C ILE A 265 9.45 8.15 -24.80
N ARG A 266 10.56 8.40 -25.54
CA ARG A 266 10.53 8.73 -26.97
C ARG A 266 9.82 7.65 -27.82
N ASP A 267 9.91 6.38 -27.42
CA ASP A 267 9.30 5.28 -28.17
C ASP A 267 7.78 5.27 -27.95
N TRP A 268 7.31 5.59 -26.74
CA TRP A 268 5.89 5.88 -26.51
C TRP A 268 5.39 7.07 -27.35
N VAL A 269 6.20 8.13 -27.46
CA VAL A 269 5.87 9.28 -28.32
C VAL A 269 5.78 8.86 -29.80
N ALA A 270 6.71 8.03 -30.27
CA ALA A 270 6.68 7.50 -31.65
C ALA A 270 5.43 6.65 -31.94
N MET A 271 4.87 5.98 -30.90
CA MET A 271 3.61 5.26 -30.99
C MET A 271 2.38 6.20 -30.94
N GLY A 272 2.56 7.51 -30.82
CA GLY A 272 1.50 8.52 -30.78
C GLY A 272 0.97 8.83 -29.37
N VAL A 273 1.63 8.36 -28.30
CA VAL A 273 1.27 8.74 -26.93
C VAL A 273 1.66 10.19 -26.68
N THR A 274 0.73 10.99 -26.19
CA THR A 274 0.92 12.43 -25.94
C THR A 274 0.49 12.80 -24.53
N ARG A 275 1.11 13.86 -23.97
CA ARG A 275 0.66 14.39 -22.67
C ARG A 275 -0.70 15.07 -22.82
N VAL A 276 -1.60 14.83 -21.86
CA VAL A 276 -2.94 15.50 -21.84
C VAL A 276 -2.84 17.03 -21.72
N SER A 277 -1.70 17.55 -21.26
CA SER A 277 -1.44 18.99 -21.20
C SER A 277 -1.22 19.64 -22.56
N GLY A 278 -1.06 18.86 -23.63
CA GLY A 278 -0.66 19.33 -24.96
C GLY A 278 0.82 19.73 -25.07
N ARG A 279 1.57 19.75 -23.97
CA ARG A 279 3.03 20.04 -23.98
C ARG A 279 3.81 18.79 -24.34
N PRO A 280 4.97 18.91 -25.00
CA PRO A 280 5.86 17.76 -25.22
C PRO A 280 6.35 17.21 -23.88
N PHE A 281 6.82 15.97 -23.88
CA PHE A 281 7.59 15.44 -22.74
C PHE A 281 8.88 16.25 -22.56
N PRO A 282 9.34 16.47 -21.32
CA PRO A 282 10.60 17.15 -21.08
C PRO A 282 11.75 16.45 -21.79
N ALA A 283 12.68 17.19 -22.41
CA ALA A 283 13.76 16.62 -23.22
C ALA A 283 14.64 15.63 -22.44
N HIS A 284 14.89 15.90 -21.16
CA HIS A 284 15.70 15.05 -20.30
C HIS A 284 14.99 13.71 -19.97
N GLU A 285 13.66 13.65 -20.09
CA GLU A 285 12.89 12.42 -19.83
C GLU A 285 12.83 11.49 -21.06
N LEU A 286 13.00 12.01 -22.27
CA LEU A 286 12.76 11.25 -23.51
C LEU A 286 13.61 9.98 -23.66
N ARG A 287 14.83 9.99 -23.13
CA ARG A 287 15.75 8.83 -23.16
C ARG A 287 15.55 7.89 -21.96
N GLY A 288 14.89 8.39 -20.93
CA GLY A 288 14.60 7.64 -19.72
C GLY A 288 13.48 6.64 -19.94
N GLU A 289 13.52 5.56 -19.21
CA GLU A 289 12.49 4.53 -19.22
C GLU A 289 11.17 5.06 -18.68
N GLY A 290 10.08 4.73 -19.36
CA GLY A 290 8.72 5.02 -18.97
C GLY A 290 7.84 3.78 -19.15
N TYR A 291 6.83 3.65 -18.33
CA TYR A 291 5.94 2.49 -18.24
C TYR A 291 4.50 2.93 -18.40
N LEU A 292 3.75 2.24 -19.23
CA LEU A 292 2.31 2.49 -19.34
C LEU A 292 1.62 2.01 -18.06
N MET A 293 0.77 2.85 -17.49
CA MET A 293 -0.05 2.56 -16.32
C MET A 293 -1.48 3.03 -16.53
N MET A 294 -2.42 2.10 -16.42
CA MET A 294 -3.85 2.31 -16.69
C MET A 294 -4.70 1.69 -15.58
N PRO A 295 -4.85 2.33 -14.41
CA PRO A 295 -5.40 1.72 -13.20
C PRO A 295 -6.85 1.24 -13.33
N ALA A 296 -7.59 1.78 -14.28
CA ALA A 296 -8.94 1.33 -14.65
C ALA A 296 -9.02 0.88 -16.13
N GLY A 297 -7.90 0.41 -16.67
CA GLY A 297 -7.81 0.14 -18.10
C GLY A 297 -8.23 1.37 -18.94
N ARG A 298 -8.91 1.17 -20.06
CA ARG A 298 -9.42 2.28 -20.90
C ARG A 298 -10.66 2.98 -20.33
N HIS A 299 -11.08 2.64 -19.12
CA HIS A 299 -12.16 3.32 -18.41
C HIS A 299 -11.68 4.46 -17.49
N GLY A 300 -10.39 4.72 -17.45
CA GLY A 300 -9.78 5.76 -16.60
C GLY A 300 -8.69 6.55 -17.29
N PRO A 301 -8.08 7.49 -16.57
CA PRO A 301 -6.88 8.18 -17.03
C PRO A 301 -5.74 7.17 -17.24
N ALA A 302 -4.86 7.52 -18.19
CA ALA A 302 -3.65 6.76 -18.49
C ALA A 302 -2.41 7.59 -18.18
N PHE A 303 -1.32 6.92 -17.87
CA PHE A 303 -0.07 7.56 -17.47
C PHE A 303 1.12 6.87 -18.15
N ILE A 304 2.15 7.65 -18.47
CA ILE A 304 3.51 7.15 -18.58
C ILE A 304 4.20 7.48 -17.26
N VAL A 305 4.47 6.45 -16.47
CA VAL A 305 5.15 6.59 -15.18
C VAL A 305 6.63 6.27 -15.33
N THR A 306 7.44 6.79 -14.44
CA THR A 306 8.90 6.62 -14.42
C THR A 306 9.32 5.61 -13.32
N PRO A 307 10.60 5.25 -13.19
CA PRO A 307 11.07 4.46 -12.06
C PRO A 307 10.67 5.05 -10.70
N ASN A 308 10.62 6.38 -10.56
CA ASN A 308 10.22 7.04 -9.31
C ASN A 308 8.78 6.71 -8.86
N PHE A 309 7.89 6.40 -9.80
CA PHE A 309 6.55 5.90 -9.45
C PHE A 309 6.62 4.57 -8.69
N TYR A 310 7.51 3.69 -9.08
CA TYR A 310 7.68 2.40 -8.41
C TYR A 310 8.36 2.56 -7.05
N VAL A 311 9.24 3.54 -6.88
CA VAL A 311 9.76 3.93 -5.56
C VAL A 311 8.63 4.39 -4.62
N LEU A 312 7.64 5.16 -5.13
CA LEU A 312 6.45 5.48 -4.35
C LEU A 312 5.64 4.24 -3.99
N LYS A 313 5.64 3.21 -4.84
CA LYS A 313 4.99 1.93 -4.55
C LYS A 313 5.72 1.09 -3.51
N ASP A 314 7.01 1.28 -3.30
CA ASP A 314 7.72 0.66 -2.18
C ASP A 314 7.23 1.21 -0.83
N TYR A 315 6.84 2.48 -0.78
CA TYR A 315 6.21 3.06 0.39
C TYR A 315 4.82 2.47 0.67
N ASN A 316 4.03 2.28 -0.40
CA ASN A 316 2.73 1.61 -0.34
C ASN A 316 2.43 0.97 -1.70
N THR A 317 2.19 -0.33 -1.72
CA THR A 317 2.07 -1.15 -2.94
C THR A 317 0.90 -0.77 -3.86
N SER A 318 -0.02 0.10 -3.44
CA SER A 318 -1.19 0.53 -4.23
C SER A 318 -0.79 1.47 -5.38
N ASP A 319 -1.22 1.13 -6.60
CA ASP A 319 -1.07 2.02 -7.77
C ASP A 319 -1.72 3.39 -7.52
N LEU A 320 -2.90 3.40 -6.88
CA LEU A 320 -3.63 4.64 -6.62
C LEU A 320 -2.99 5.49 -5.52
N TYR A 321 -2.29 4.85 -4.57
CA TYR A 321 -1.50 5.57 -3.58
C TYR A 321 -0.38 6.36 -4.27
N ALA A 322 0.41 5.70 -5.09
CA ALA A 322 1.52 6.34 -5.79
C ALA A 322 1.03 7.47 -6.72
N LEU A 323 -0.08 7.24 -7.45
CA LEU A 323 -0.74 8.29 -8.25
C LEU A 323 -1.24 9.46 -7.39
N PHE A 324 -1.82 9.18 -6.22
CA PHE A 324 -2.29 10.23 -5.31
C PHE A 324 -1.12 11.08 -4.82
N VAL A 325 -0.04 10.45 -4.38
CA VAL A 325 1.16 11.14 -3.91
C VAL A 325 1.75 12.01 -5.01
N GLY A 326 1.96 11.47 -6.20
CA GLY A 326 2.48 12.22 -7.34
C GLY A 326 1.58 13.41 -7.69
N HIS A 327 0.28 13.16 -7.84
CA HIS A 327 -0.70 14.21 -8.19
C HIS A 327 -0.83 15.31 -7.13
N VAL A 328 -0.88 14.95 -5.84
CA VAL A 328 -0.93 15.94 -4.76
C VAL A 328 0.38 16.72 -4.69
N GLY A 329 1.53 16.06 -4.89
CA GLY A 329 2.82 16.73 -5.00
C GLY A 329 2.82 17.80 -6.10
N ASP A 330 2.32 17.47 -7.30
CA ASP A 330 2.21 18.41 -8.41
C ASP A 330 1.25 19.59 -8.09
N ARG A 331 0.16 19.31 -7.38
CA ARG A 331 -0.74 20.36 -6.90
C ARG A 331 -0.12 21.28 -5.85
N ILE A 332 0.75 20.74 -5.00
CA ILE A 332 1.48 21.54 -4.00
C ILE A 332 2.42 22.54 -4.71
N GLN A 333 3.22 22.04 -5.65
CA GLN A 333 4.29 22.82 -6.26
C GLN A 333 3.83 23.64 -7.47
N TYR A 334 3.03 23.03 -8.35
CA TYR A 334 2.69 23.63 -9.67
C TYR A 334 1.25 24.11 -9.76
N GLY A 335 0.41 23.83 -8.77
CA GLY A 335 -1.00 24.24 -8.78
C GLY A 335 -1.84 23.58 -9.87
N VAL A 336 -1.46 22.39 -10.32
CA VAL A 336 -2.20 21.66 -11.36
C VAL A 336 -3.64 21.35 -10.93
N GLY A 337 -4.56 21.25 -11.89
CA GLY A 337 -5.95 20.87 -11.67
C GLY A 337 -6.14 19.35 -11.54
N ASP A 338 -7.39 18.90 -11.65
CA ASP A 338 -7.72 17.47 -11.66
C ASP A 338 -7.17 16.77 -12.89
N PHE A 339 -7.06 15.45 -12.84
CA PHE A 339 -6.77 14.64 -14.03
C PHE A 339 -7.74 14.96 -15.16
N LYS A 340 -7.25 15.04 -16.39
CA LYS A 340 -8.05 15.32 -17.58
C LYS A 340 -8.80 14.09 -18.07
N GLY A 341 -8.21 12.91 -17.91
CA GLY A 341 -8.86 11.64 -18.19
C GLY A 341 -10.02 11.39 -17.22
N ARG A 342 -11.19 11.09 -17.78
CA ARG A 342 -12.38 10.82 -16.96
C ARG A 342 -12.36 9.39 -16.44
N TRP A 343 -12.68 9.23 -15.16
CA TRP A 343 -12.96 7.93 -14.58
C TRP A 343 -14.34 7.45 -15.04
N GLY A 344 -14.38 6.44 -15.88
CA GLY A 344 -15.61 5.74 -16.24
C GLY A 344 -16.15 4.89 -15.10
N LYS A 345 -17.36 4.42 -15.24
CA LYS A 345 -17.95 3.49 -14.29
C LYS A 345 -17.27 2.13 -14.44
N VAL A 346 -16.55 1.73 -13.41
CA VAL A 346 -15.98 0.40 -13.22
C VAL A 346 -16.54 -0.19 -11.94
N GLY A 347 -16.57 -1.53 -11.82
CA GLY A 347 -17.12 -2.19 -10.64
C GLY A 347 -18.39 -3.00 -10.95
N GLY A 348 -19.19 -3.31 -9.92
CA GLY A 348 -20.37 -4.19 -10.04
C GLY A 348 -20.02 -5.69 -10.07
N LEU A 349 -18.74 -6.03 -9.92
CA LEU A 349 -18.25 -7.40 -9.75
C LEU A 349 -17.83 -7.64 -8.31
N TYR A 350 -18.14 -8.83 -7.80
CA TYR A 350 -17.62 -9.29 -6.53
C TYR A 350 -16.16 -9.74 -6.69
N ARG A 351 -15.42 -9.73 -5.60
CA ARG A 351 -14.05 -10.25 -5.58
C ARG A 351 -13.98 -11.70 -6.07
N SER A 352 -14.96 -12.52 -5.73
CA SER A 352 -15.10 -13.89 -6.21
C SER A 352 -15.29 -13.99 -7.71
N ASP A 353 -15.99 -13.03 -8.33
CA ASP A 353 -16.19 -13.03 -9.79
C ASP A 353 -14.87 -12.78 -10.51
N ILE A 354 -14.09 -11.83 -10.01
CA ILE A 354 -12.77 -11.53 -10.57
C ILE A 354 -11.82 -12.70 -10.36
N ALA A 355 -11.84 -13.34 -9.18
CA ALA A 355 -11.04 -14.53 -8.93
C ALA A 355 -11.41 -15.71 -9.88
N ALA A 356 -12.69 -15.89 -10.18
CA ALA A 356 -13.13 -16.89 -11.16
C ALA A 356 -12.61 -16.57 -12.57
N MET A 357 -12.67 -15.30 -13.01
CA MET A 357 -12.11 -14.86 -14.29
C MET A 357 -10.58 -15.05 -14.34
N GLN A 358 -9.87 -14.74 -13.24
CA GLN A 358 -8.43 -14.98 -13.14
C GLN A 358 -8.10 -16.48 -13.30
N LYS A 359 -8.86 -17.37 -12.65
CA LYS A 359 -8.69 -18.84 -12.82
C LYS A 359 -8.90 -19.29 -14.28
N ALA A 360 -9.93 -18.75 -14.94
CA ALA A 360 -10.19 -19.06 -16.35
C ALA A 360 -9.04 -18.56 -17.25
N LEU A 361 -8.52 -17.37 -17.01
CA LEU A 361 -7.36 -16.81 -17.74
C LEU A 361 -6.09 -17.65 -17.49
N ILE A 362 -5.84 -18.09 -16.26
CA ILE A 362 -4.72 -19.01 -15.94
C ILE A 362 -4.85 -20.32 -16.72
N ALA A 363 -6.05 -20.91 -16.76
CA ALA A 363 -6.31 -22.13 -17.51
C ALA A 363 -6.06 -21.97 -19.03
N MET A 364 -6.15 -20.75 -19.56
CA MET A 364 -5.81 -20.38 -20.94
C MET A 364 -4.32 -20.01 -21.13
N GLY A 365 -3.47 -20.13 -20.09
CA GLY A 365 -2.06 -19.82 -20.15
C GLY A 365 -1.67 -18.36 -19.89
N HIS A 366 -2.60 -17.52 -19.41
CA HIS A 366 -2.30 -16.12 -19.09
C HIS A 366 -1.71 -15.95 -17.68
N ASP A 367 -0.68 -15.10 -17.54
CA ASP A 367 -0.14 -14.68 -16.25
C ASP A 367 -0.99 -13.55 -15.66
N VAL A 368 -1.78 -13.84 -14.65
CA VAL A 368 -2.60 -12.87 -13.91
C VAL A 368 -2.00 -12.51 -12.53
N GLY A 369 -0.86 -13.11 -12.17
CA GLY A 369 -0.20 -12.94 -10.87
C GLY A 369 -0.79 -13.78 -9.74
N GLY A 370 -2.05 -14.20 -9.84
CA GLY A 370 -2.77 -15.00 -8.85
C GLY A 370 -4.28 -14.82 -8.98
N ALA A 371 -5.06 -15.79 -8.49
CA ALA A 371 -6.52 -15.73 -8.51
C ALA A 371 -7.09 -15.21 -7.18
N ASP A 372 -6.66 -14.03 -6.78
CA ASP A 372 -7.00 -13.38 -5.51
C ASP A 372 -8.23 -12.46 -5.59
N GLY A 373 -8.74 -12.23 -6.81
CA GLY A 373 -9.87 -11.33 -7.06
C GLY A 373 -9.50 -9.85 -7.08
N LEU A 374 -8.22 -9.52 -7.22
CA LEU A 374 -7.71 -8.15 -7.34
C LEU A 374 -7.20 -7.93 -8.78
N PRO A 375 -7.79 -7.01 -9.56
CA PRO A 375 -7.37 -6.78 -10.94
C PRO A 375 -6.11 -5.89 -11.00
N GLY A 376 -4.98 -6.38 -10.51
CA GLY A 376 -3.66 -5.78 -10.66
C GLY A 376 -3.22 -5.72 -12.14
N TYR A 377 -2.08 -5.09 -12.42
CA TYR A 377 -1.60 -4.88 -13.81
C TYR A 377 -1.48 -6.18 -14.61
N LYS A 378 -1.03 -7.30 -14.01
CA LYS A 378 -0.95 -8.59 -14.69
C LYS A 378 -2.34 -9.10 -15.12
N THR A 379 -3.34 -8.96 -14.26
CA THR A 379 -4.73 -9.31 -14.58
C THR A 379 -5.27 -8.40 -15.69
N ARG A 380 -5.08 -7.08 -15.60
CA ARG A 380 -5.52 -6.10 -16.62
C ARG A 380 -4.89 -6.39 -17.97
N ARG A 381 -3.58 -6.64 -18.00
CA ARG A 381 -2.83 -7.03 -19.20
C ARG A 381 -3.34 -8.34 -19.83
N SER A 382 -3.56 -9.35 -19.01
CA SER A 382 -4.08 -10.65 -19.46
C SER A 382 -5.48 -10.54 -20.04
N ILE A 383 -6.33 -9.69 -19.44
CA ILE A 383 -7.64 -9.34 -19.97
C ILE A 383 -7.49 -8.71 -21.36
N GLY A 384 -6.60 -7.72 -21.51
CA GLY A 384 -6.36 -7.07 -22.80
C GLY A 384 -5.93 -8.04 -23.88
N ARG A 385 -4.96 -8.91 -23.60
CA ARG A 385 -4.49 -9.96 -24.52
C ARG A 385 -5.59 -10.92 -24.92
N TRP A 386 -6.39 -11.38 -23.95
CA TRP A 386 -7.54 -12.24 -24.23
C TRP A 386 -8.59 -11.54 -25.10
N GLN A 387 -8.88 -10.25 -24.83
CA GLN A 387 -9.81 -9.46 -25.64
C GLN A 387 -9.30 -9.30 -27.09
N GLU A 388 -8.03 -9.01 -27.29
CA GLU A 388 -7.40 -8.92 -28.62
C GLU A 388 -7.45 -10.25 -29.35
N ALA A 389 -7.06 -11.35 -28.71
CA ALA A 389 -7.07 -12.70 -29.29
C ALA A 389 -8.49 -13.17 -29.70
N THR A 390 -9.52 -12.63 -29.05
CA THR A 390 -10.94 -12.98 -29.34
C THR A 390 -11.66 -11.94 -30.19
N GLY A 391 -10.92 -11.01 -30.83
CA GLY A 391 -11.46 -9.99 -31.72
C GLY A 391 -12.33 -8.94 -31.03
N GLN A 392 -12.18 -8.76 -29.72
CA GLN A 392 -12.89 -7.74 -28.96
C GLN A 392 -12.06 -6.47 -28.85
N ARG A 393 -12.73 -5.33 -28.74
CA ARG A 393 -12.04 -4.07 -28.42
C ARG A 393 -11.44 -4.16 -27.00
N PRO A 394 -10.12 -4.07 -26.85
CA PRO A 394 -9.48 -4.24 -25.56
C PRO A 394 -9.78 -3.06 -24.62
N THR A 395 -10.33 -3.36 -23.45
CA THR A 395 -10.54 -2.42 -22.35
C THR A 395 -9.51 -2.60 -21.24
N CYS A 396 -8.86 -3.75 -21.18
CA CYS A 396 -7.91 -4.14 -20.13
C CYS A 396 -8.48 -3.99 -18.72
N PHE A 397 -9.78 -4.19 -18.54
CA PHE A 397 -10.41 -4.14 -17.22
C PHE A 397 -11.58 -5.14 -17.14
N PRO A 398 -11.78 -5.81 -15.99
CA PRO A 398 -12.86 -6.79 -15.87
C PRO A 398 -14.23 -6.13 -15.89
N ASP A 399 -15.18 -6.74 -16.64
CA ASP A 399 -16.56 -6.29 -16.70
C ASP A 399 -17.56 -7.47 -16.64
N ALA A 400 -18.85 -7.15 -16.59
CA ALA A 400 -19.91 -8.15 -16.52
C ALA A 400 -20.01 -9.03 -17.79
N ARG A 401 -19.59 -8.52 -18.96
CA ARG A 401 -19.60 -9.27 -20.23
C ARG A 401 -18.52 -10.34 -20.20
N MET A 402 -17.35 -10.01 -19.67
CA MET A 402 -16.28 -10.99 -19.47
C MET A 402 -16.71 -12.10 -18.49
N LYS A 403 -17.37 -11.71 -17.37
CA LYS A 403 -17.89 -12.69 -16.42
C LYS A 403 -18.79 -13.73 -17.08
N ALA A 404 -19.61 -13.32 -18.06
CA ALA A 404 -20.50 -14.22 -18.80
C ALA A 404 -19.72 -15.16 -19.76
N ARG A 405 -18.60 -14.69 -20.33
CA ARG A 405 -17.80 -15.42 -21.34
C ARG A 405 -16.70 -16.29 -20.73
N LEU A 406 -16.14 -15.89 -19.58
CA LEU A 406 -15.08 -16.59 -18.85
C LEU A 406 -15.64 -17.40 -17.67
N ARG A 407 -16.83 -18.00 -17.83
CA ARG A 407 -17.32 -18.99 -16.86
C ARG A 407 -16.50 -20.26 -17.01
N PRO A 408 -16.01 -20.83 -15.86
CA PRO A 408 -15.35 -22.12 -15.88
C PRO A 408 -16.30 -23.23 -16.33
#